data_20eeb0dcf3b52079517e5988b96e4888
#
_entry.id   20eeb0dcf3b52079517e5988b96e4888
#
_cell.length_a   1.000
_cell.length_b   1.000
_cell.length_c   1.000
_cell.angle_alpha   90.00
_cell.angle_beta   90.00
_cell.angle_gamma   90.00
#
_symmetry.space_group_name_H-M   'P 1'
#
loop_
_entity.id
_entity.type
_entity.pdbx_description
1 polymer ?
#
loop_
_entity_poly.entity_id
_entity_poly.type
_entity_poly.pdbx_seq_one_letter_code
_entity_poly.pdbx_strand_id
1 'polypeptide(L)'
;MKISQKVEIDDIDRQLLDLLQQDARATNAELAAKVGIAQSTCIQRVRNLVSRGVIEGFHAKINPTATGQGLQVLISVTLRATARQQLSAFMAEMKALPEVQQVFFLGGSEDFIVHLATTDADHVREFVLENLSANPSVANTRTNIIFEHAH
;
A
#
# COMPACT_ATOMS: atom_id res chain seq x y z
N MET A 1 6.30 6.76 15.36
CA MET A 1 4.87 6.63 14.98
C MET A 1 4.18 7.96 15.28
N LYS A 2 3.92 8.77 14.26
CA LYS A 2 3.11 9.98 14.45
C LYS A 2 1.68 9.53 14.72
N ILE A 3 1.19 9.73 15.95
CA ILE A 3 -0.23 9.65 16.26
C ILE A 3 -0.89 10.74 15.44
N SER A 4 -1.53 10.36 14.34
CA SER A 4 -2.27 11.27 13.48
C SER A 4 -3.32 11.96 14.36
N GLN A 5 -3.30 13.28 14.44
CA GLN A 5 -4.41 14.03 15.03
C GLN A 5 -5.68 13.52 14.36
N LYS A 6 -6.65 13.07 15.19
CA LYS A 6 -7.93 12.58 14.69
C LYS A 6 -8.59 13.71 13.89
N VAL A 7 -8.55 13.58 12.58
CA VAL A 7 -9.16 14.54 11.66
C VAL A 7 -10.68 14.43 11.85
N GLU A 8 -11.33 15.53 12.18
CA GLU A 8 -12.78 15.55 12.35
C GLU A 8 -13.45 15.39 10.98
N ILE A 9 -14.19 14.30 10.80
CA ILE A 9 -14.86 13.87 9.57
C ILE A 9 -16.35 13.82 9.89
N ASP A 10 -17.15 14.62 9.23
CA ASP A 10 -18.61 14.61 9.38
C ASP A 10 -19.28 13.51 8.52
N ASP A 11 -20.60 13.37 8.64
CA ASP A 11 -21.33 12.30 7.92
C ASP A 11 -21.33 12.52 6.40
N ILE A 12 -21.30 13.75 5.95
CA ILE A 12 -21.19 14.08 4.51
C ILE A 12 -19.80 13.68 4.00
N ASP A 13 -18.76 13.99 4.73
CA ASP A 13 -17.39 13.59 4.38
C ASP A 13 -17.26 12.06 4.29
N ARG A 14 -17.89 11.32 5.23
CA ARG A 14 -17.92 9.84 5.20
C ARG A 14 -18.59 9.31 3.94
N GLN A 15 -19.77 9.85 3.59
CA GLN A 15 -20.47 9.45 2.37
C GLN A 15 -19.64 9.74 1.11
N LEU A 16 -18.96 10.88 1.05
CA LEU A 16 -18.05 11.21 -0.05
C LEU A 16 -16.88 10.22 -0.15
N LEU A 17 -16.28 9.85 0.99
CA LEU A 17 -15.20 8.86 1.04
C LEU A 17 -15.67 7.48 0.58
N ASP A 18 -16.84 7.02 1.03
CA ASP A 18 -17.41 5.73 0.62
C ASP A 18 -17.68 5.68 -0.89
N LEU A 19 -18.21 6.76 -1.47
CA LEU A 19 -18.45 6.87 -2.91
C LEU A 19 -17.14 6.88 -3.70
N LEU A 20 -16.13 7.61 -3.23
CA LEU A 20 -14.81 7.67 -3.88
C LEU A 20 -14.02 6.37 -3.76
N GLN A 21 -14.22 5.59 -2.70
CA GLN A 21 -13.65 4.25 -2.58
C GLN A 21 -14.26 3.26 -3.60
N GLN A 22 -15.55 3.42 -3.91
CA GLN A 22 -16.22 2.59 -4.92
C GLN A 22 -15.85 3.02 -6.35
N ASP A 23 -15.80 4.32 -6.60
CA ASP A 23 -15.41 4.88 -7.90
C ASP A 23 -14.59 6.17 -7.70
N ALA A 24 -13.27 6.02 -7.75
CA ALA A 24 -12.33 7.13 -7.67
C ALA A 24 -12.41 8.12 -8.86
N ARG A 25 -13.14 7.77 -9.92
CA ARG A 25 -13.36 8.60 -11.11
C ARG A 25 -14.70 9.34 -11.11
N ALA A 26 -15.55 9.12 -10.08
CA ALA A 26 -16.81 9.82 -9.95
C ALA A 26 -16.60 11.34 -10.00
N THR A 27 -17.40 12.01 -10.80
CA THR A 27 -17.34 13.48 -10.93
C THR A 27 -17.89 14.17 -9.69
N ASN A 28 -17.43 15.39 -9.43
CA ASN A 28 -17.97 16.19 -8.33
C ASN A 28 -19.49 16.45 -8.46
N ALA A 29 -20.02 16.46 -9.68
CA ALA A 29 -21.46 16.60 -9.92
C ALA A 29 -22.23 15.33 -9.47
N GLU A 30 -21.72 14.15 -9.81
CA GLU A 30 -22.30 12.87 -9.39
C GLU A 30 -22.23 12.68 -7.87
N LEU A 31 -21.07 12.99 -7.28
CA LEU A 31 -20.89 12.95 -5.83
C LEU A 31 -21.85 13.88 -5.11
N ALA A 32 -21.92 15.15 -5.56
CA ALA A 32 -22.80 16.16 -4.98
C ALA A 32 -24.28 15.76 -5.05
N ALA A 33 -24.71 15.20 -6.19
CA ALA A 33 -26.08 14.72 -6.37
C ALA A 33 -26.41 13.55 -5.43
N LYS A 34 -25.49 12.58 -5.27
CA LYS A 34 -25.69 11.41 -4.39
C LYS A 34 -25.76 11.79 -2.91
N VAL A 35 -24.98 12.78 -2.50
CA VAL A 35 -24.89 13.22 -1.09
C VAL A 35 -25.90 14.34 -0.77
N GLY A 36 -26.50 14.96 -1.79
CA GLY A 36 -27.52 16.01 -1.62
C GLY A 36 -26.93 17.37 -1.25
N ILE A 37 -25.76 17.75 -1.80
CA ILE A 37 -25.11 19.04 -1.58
C ILE A 37 -24.84 19.76 -2.91
N ALA A 38 -24.51 21.06 -2.84
CA ALA A 38 -24.10 21.80 -4.01
C ALA A 38 -22.74 21.30 -4.54
N GLN A 39 -22.56 21.30 -5.86
CA GLN A 39 -21.31 20.86 -6.50
C GLN A 39 -20.09 21.64 -6.00
N SER A 40 -20.20 22.96 -5.81
CA SER A 40 -19.12 23.78 -5.26
C SER A 40 -18.73 23.38 -3.84
N THR A 41 -19.70 23.00 -3.02
CA THR A 41 -19.48 22.49 -1.66
C THR A 41 -18.78 21.12 -1.72
N CYS A 42 -19.19 20.25 -2.64
CA CYS A 42 -18.55 18.94 -2.85
C CYS A 42 -17.06 19.11 -3.23
N ILE A 43 -16.77 19.98 -4.21
CA ILE A 43 -15.39 20.27 -4.63
C ILE A 43 -14.54 20.74 -3.43
N GLN A 44 -15.08 21.65 -2.63
CA GLN A 44 -14.33 22.18 -1.49
C GLN A 44 -14.08 21.11 -0.42
N ARG A 45 -15.08 20.25 -0.13
CA ARG A 45 -14.93 19.14 0.82
C ARG A 45 -13.90 18.13 0.37
N VAL A 46 -13.95 17.68 -0.89
CA VAL A 46 -12.96 16.73 -1.44
C VAL A 46 -11.54 17.33 -1.39
N ARG A 47 -11.37 18.60 -1.76
CA ARG A 47 -10.08 19.30 -1.63
C ARG A 47 -9.58 19.34 -0.20
N ASN A 48 -10.46 19.61 0.76
CA ASN A 48 -10.11 19.63 2.19
C ASN A 48 -9.70 18.24 2.67
N LEU A 49 -10.41 17.18 2.27
CA LEU A 49 -10.04 15.80 2.61
C LEU A 49 -8.66 15.41 2.07
N VAL A 50 -8.34 15.84 0.85
CA VAL A 50 -7.00 15.64 0.26
C VAL A 50 -5.94 16.46 1.01
N SER A 51 -6.18 17.76 1.24
CA SER A 51 -5.21 18.65 1.90
C SER A 51 -4.91 18.25 3.35
N ARG A 52 -5.88 17.63 4.02
CA ARG A 52 -5.78 17.11 5.39
C ARG A 52 -5.20 15.69 5.45
N GLY A 53 -4.87 15.10 4.28
CA GLY A 53 -4.31 13.75 4.18
C GLY A 53 -5.30 12.62 4.52
N VAL A 54 -6.61 12.90 4.52
CA VAL A 54 -7.65 11.85 4.67
C VAL A 54 -7.75 11.04 3.39
N ILE A 55 -7.70 11.71 2.23
CA ILE A 55 -7.51 11.08 0.93
C ILE A 55 -6.02 11.19 0.60
N GLU A 56 -5.33 10.08 0.58
CA GLU A 56 -3.90 10.01 0.30
C GLU A 56 -3.59 10.08 -1.21
N GLY A 57 -4.57 9.75 -2.06
CA GLY A 57 -4.43 9.79 -3.51
C GLY A 57 -5.54 9.04 -4.23
N PHE A 58 -5.51 9.15 -5.55
CA PHE A 58 -6.39 8.42 -6.47
C PHE A 58 -5.52 7.54 -7.36
N HIS A 59 -5.67 6.23 -7.26
CA HIS A 59 -4.79 5.26 -7.92
C HIS A 59 -5.60 4.27 -8.75
N ALA A 60 -5.08 3.91 -9.93
CA ALA A 60 -5.61 2.81 -10.69
C ALA A 60 -5.12 1.48 -10.08
N LYS A 61 -6.03 0.53 -9.95
CA LYS A 61 -5.67 -0.86 -9.63
C LYS A 61 -5.33 -1.58 -10.92
N ILE A 62 -4.06 -1.94 -11.08
CA ILE A 62 -3.57 -2.65 -12.25
C ILE A 62 -3.60 -4.15 -11.98
N ASN A 63 -4.09 -4.94 -12.95
CA ASN A 63 -4.04 -6.40 -12.85
C ASN A 63 -2.61 -6.87 -13.17
N PRO A 64 -1.86 -7.42 -12.20
CA PRO A 64 -0.46 -7.82 -12.42
C PRO A 64 -0.34 -8.92 -13.49
N THR A 65 -1.29 -9.85 -13.56
CA THR A 65 -1.31 -10.91 -14.57
C THR A 65 -1.41 -10.34 -15.98
N ALA A 66 -2.21 -9.29 -16.18
CA ALA A 66 -2.36 -8.63 -17.47
C ALA A 66 -1.09 -7.89 -17.91
N THR A 67 -0.21 -7.54 -16.98
CA THR A 67 1.10 -6.89 -17.23
C THR A 67 2.26 -7.88 -17.22
N GLY A 68 1.98 -9.20 -17.19
CA GLY A 68 3.00 -10.24 -17.20
C GLY A 68 3.57 -10.58 -15.81
N GLN A 69 3.09 -9.97 -14.75
CA GLN A 69 3.52 -10.20 -13.36
C GLN A 69 2.52 -11.13 -12.64
N GLY A 70 2.29 -12.33 -13.21
CA GLY A 70 1.26 -13.25 -12.73
C GLY A 70 1.57 -13.97 -11.43
N LEU A 71 2.85 -14.04 -11.03
CA LEU A 71 3.27 -14.65 -9.78
C LEU A 71 3.36 -13.60 -8.68
N GLN A 72 2.53 -13.74 -7.65
CA GLN A 72 2.58 -12.88 -6.47
C GLN A 72 3.01 -13.67 -5.24
N VAL A 73 3.87 -13.07 -4.44
CA VAL A 73 4.39 -13.69 -3.21
C VAL A 73 4.41 -12.71 -2.06
N LEU A 74 4.24 -13.23 -0.84
CA LEU A 74 4.52 -12.52 0.39
C LEU A 74 5.82 -13.06 0.99
N ILE A 75 6.81 -12.19 1.16
CA ILE A 75 8.07 -12.54 1.77
C ILE A 75 8.12 -11.95 3.18
N SER A 76 8.02 -12.82 4.18
CA SER A 76 8.26 -12.45 5.57
C SER A 76 9.76 -12.25 5.79
N VAL A 77 10.14 -11.13 6.39
CA VAL A 77 11.53 -10.75 6.65
C VAL A 77 11.72 -10.48 8.13
N THR A 78 12.74 -11.10 8.72
CA THR A 78 13.19 -10.81 10.07
C THR A 78 14.58 -10.19 10.01
N LEU A 79 14.76 -9.04 10.64
CA LEU A 79 16.06 -8.38 10.73
C LEU A 79 16.87 -8.90 11.90
N ARG A 80 18.19 -8.78 11.81
CA ARG A 80 19.08 -9.05 12.93
C ARG A 80 18.83 -8.03 14.05
N ALA A 81 18.96 -8.45 15.29
CA ALA A 81 18.76 -7.58 16.46
C ALA A 81 19.64 -6.32 16.40
N THR A 82 20.85 -6.41 15.84
CA THR A 82 21.79 -5.32 15.65
C THR A 82 21.37 -4.30 14.57
N ALA A 83 20.44 -4.72 13.67
CA ALA A 83 19.98 -3.90 12.55
C ALA A 83 18.62 -3.20 12.82
N ARG A 84 18.02 -3.38 13.98
CA ARG A 84 16.71 -2.78 14.31
C ARG A 84 16.68 -1.25 14.26
N GLN A 85 17.81 -0.59 14.33
CA GLN A 85 17.88 0.85 14.12
C GLN A 85 17.75 1.27 12.65
N GLN A 86 17.84 0.32 11.71
CA GLN A 86 17.79 0.54 10.26
C GLN A 86 16.41 0.23 9.64
N LEU A 87 15.36 0.03 10.45
CA LEU A 87 14.02 -0.32 9.97
C LEU A 87 13.49 0.64 8.89
N SER A 88 13.66 1.94 9.10
CA SER A 88 13.19 2.96 8.13
C SER A 88 14.00 2.93 6.83
N ALA A 89 15.31 2.67 6.91
CA ALA A 89 16.17 2.56 5.74
C ALA A 89 15.81 1.31 4.93
N PHE A 90 15.63 0.16 5.58
CA PHE A 90 15.21 -1.07 4.93
C PHE A 90 13.85 -0.92 4.22
N MET A 91 12.87 -0.28 4.90
CA MET A 91 11.57 -0.02 4.30
C MET A 91 11.66 0.87 3.05
N ALA A 92 12.51 1.92 3.09
CA ALA A 92 12.72 2.82 1.96
C ALA A 92 13.41 2.10 0.79
N GLU A 93 14.40 1.25 1.08
CA GLU A 93 15.10 0.42 0.11
C GLU A 93 14.14 -0.53 -0.60
N MET A 94 13.35 -1.29 0.14
CA MET A 94 12.37 -2.21 -0.45
C MET A 94 11.31 -1.50 -1.29
N LYS A 95 10.80 -0.35 -0.83
CA LYS A 95 9.82 0.44 -1.58
C LYS A 95 10.34 1.02 -2.90
N ALA A 96 11.65 1.14 -3.06
CA ALA A 96 12.26 1.65 -4.29
C ALA A 96 12.38 0.60 -5.39
N LEU A 97 12.19 -0.68 -5.07
CA LEU A 97 12.31 -1.78 -6.03
C LEU A 97 11.02 -1.90 -6.86
N PRO A 98 11.12 -1.98 -8.19
CA PRO A 98 9.96 -1.94 -9.09
C PRO A 98 9.03 -3.15 -8.97
N GLU A 99 9.54 -4.31 -8.55
CA GLU A 99 8.77 -5.53 -8.32
C GLU A 99 7.96 -5.49 -7.04
N VAL A 100 8.31 -4.60 -6.09
CA VAL A 100 7.67 -4.49 -4.79
C VAL A 100 6.38 -3.69 -4.91
N GLN A 101 5.27 -4.34 -4.62
CA GLN A 101 3.94 -3.73 -4.63
C GLN A 101 3.64 -3.03 -3.30
N GLN A 102 3.96 -3.68 -2.19
CA GLN A 102 3.69 -3.18 -0.84
C GLN A 102 4.75 -3.68 0.15
N VAL A 103 5.00 -2.88 1.18
CA VAL A 103 5.84 -3.25 2.32
C VAL A 103 5.08 -2.95 3.59
N PHE A 104 4.93 -3.95 4.44
CA PHE A 104 4.30 -3.83 5.75
C PHE A 104 5.38 -3.96 6.83
N PHE A 105 5.41 -3.02 7.77
CA PHE A 105 6.16 -3.14 9.00
C PHE A 105 5.26 -3.70 10.09
N LEU A 106 5.68 -4.76 10.75
CA LEU A 106 4.86 -5.54 11.66
C LEU A 106 5.36 -5.44 13.10
N GLY A 107 4.44 -5.58 14.03
CA GLY A 107 4.75 -5.85 15.44
C GLY A 107 4.46 -7.31 15.73
N GLY A 108 5.44 -8.20 15.60
CA GLY A 108 5.25 -9.63 15.77
C GLY A 108 6.55 -10.42 15.67
N SER A 109 6.45 -11.67 15.20
CA SER A 109 7.60 -12.57 15.00
C SER A 109 8.47 -12.16 13.82
N GLU A 110 7.85 -11.61 12.77
CA GLU A 110 8.52 -11.01 11.62
C GLU A 110 8.52 -9.50 11.75
N ASP A 111 9.56 -8.85 11.22
CA ASP A 111 9.65 -7.37 11.21
C ASP A 111 8.93 -6.79 10.00
N PHE A 112 8.98 -7.46 8.83
CA PHE A 112 8.35 -6.99 7.61
C PHE A 112 7.66 -8.10 6.83
N ILE A 113 6.64 -7.71 6.05
CA ILE A 113 6.17 -8.46 4.89
C ILE A 113 6.38 -7.61 3.66
N VAL A 114 7.04 -8.18 2.66
CA VAL A 114 7.22 -7.59 1.32
C VAL A 114 6.30 -8.32 0.36
N HIS A 115 5.37 -7.60 -0.24
CA HIS A 115 4.50 -8.11 -1.31
C HIS A 115 5.20 -7.86 -2.65
N LEU A 116 5.52 -8.92 -3.35
CA LEU A 116 6.21 -8.93 -4.64
C LEU A 116 5.26 -9.43 -5.73
N ALA A 117 5.27 -8.77 -6.89
CA ALA A 117 4.65 -9.27 -8.10
C ALA A 117 5.71 -9.42 -9.18
N THR A 118 5.79 -10.62 -9.79
CA THR A 118 6.84 -10.99 -10.73
C THR A 118 6.34 -11.97 -11.79
N THR A 119 7.17 -12.28 -12.77
CA THR A 119 6.84 -13.16 -13.89
C THR A 119 6.81 -14.63 -13.49
N ASP A 120 7.78 -15.09 -12.70
CA ASP A 120 8.02 -16.51 -12.39
C ASP A 120 8.80 -16.73 -11.09
N ALA A 121 9.00 -18.00 -10.73
CA ALA A 121 9.70 -18.40 -9.51
C ALA A 121 11.22 -18.13 -9.53
N ASP A 122 11.83 -18.10 -10.71
CA ASP A 122 13.26 -17.79 -10.84
C ASP A 122 13.50 -16.32 -10.49
N HIS A 123 12.66 -15.42 -10.93
CA HIS A 123 12.67 -14.01 -10.52
C HIS A 123 12.48 -13.83 -9.01
N VAL A 124 11.57 -14.60 -8.38
CA VAL A 124 11.42 -14.57 -6.91
C VAL A 124 12.74 -14.97 -6.24
N ARG A 125 13.37 -16.03 -6.74
CA ARG A 125 14.63 -16.52 -6.19
C ARG A 125 15.75 -15.47 -6.32
N GLU A 126 15.88 -14.86 -7.50
CA GLU A 126 16.86 -13.81 -7.76
C GLU A 126 16.63 -12.60 -6.84
N PHE A 127 15.39 -12.15 -6.75
CA PHE A 127 15.01 -11.06 -5.83
C PHE A 127 15.43 -11.35 -4.38
N VAL A 128 15.11 -12.55 -3.88
CA VAL A 128 15.46 -12.94 -2.50
C VAL A 128 16.99 -12.98 -2.31
N LEU A 129 17.73 -13.50 -3.27
CA LEU A 129 19.19 -13.59 -3.19
C LEU A 129 19.84 -12.21 -3.20
N GLU A 130 19.44 -11.36 -4.13
CA GLU A 130 20.09 -10.07 -4.36
C GLU A 130 19.69 -9.00 -3.33
N ASN A 131 18.42 -8.95 -2.95
CA ASN A 131 17.88 -7.85 -2.13
C ASN A 131 17.70 -8.22 -0.66
N LEU A 132 17.53 -9.49 -0.34
CA LEU A 132 17.29 -9.92 1.04
C LEU A 132 18.45 -10.75 1.61
N SER A 133 18.85 -11.84 0.94
CA SER A 133 19.93 -12.69 1.47
C SER A 133 21.29 -12.01 1.46
N ALA A 134 21.56 -11.16 0.48
CA ALA A 134 22.78 -10.36 0.41
C ALA A 134 22.78 -9.18 1.41
N ASN A 135 21.62 -8.80 1.95
CA ASN A 135 21.50 -7.68 2.89
C ASN A 135 21.97 -8.12 4.30
N PRO A 136 23.04 -7.51 4.85
CA PRO A 136 23.60 -7.89 6.15
C PRO A 136 22.64 -7.67 7.31
N SER A 137 21.62 -6.83 7.12
CA SER A 137 20.59 -6.55 8.13
C SER A 137 19.56 -7.67 8.25
N VAL A 138 19.42 -8.52 7.23
CA VAL A 138 18.43 -9.60 7.20
C VAL A 138 18.94 -10.82 7.94
N ALA A 139 18.14 -11.35 8.87
CA ALA A 139 18.44 -12.58 9.61
C ALA A 139 17.78 -13.79 8.94
N ASN A 140 16.54 -13.66 8.52
CA ASN A 140 15.75 -14.73 7.94
C ASN A 140 14.69 -14.22 6.99
N THR A 141 14.33 -15.04 6.00
CA THR A 141 13.21 -14.80 5.09
C THR A 141 12.37 -16.06 4.92
N ARG A 142 11.08 -15.88 4.67
CA ARG A 142 10.16 -16.95 4.31
C ARG A 142 9.24 -16.46 3.20
N THR A 143 9.21 -17.19 2.10
CA THR A 143 8.38 -16.85 0.93
C THR A 143 7.11 -17.69 0.92
N ASN A 144 5.97 -17.02 0.76
CA ASN A 144 4.66 -17.65 0.59
C ASN A 144 4.08 -17.21 -0.75
N ILE A 145 3.62 -18.18 -1.55
CA ILE A 145 2.94 -17.89 -2.82
C ILE A 145 1.50 -17.50 -2.54
N ILE A 146 1.03 -16.45 -3.20
CA ILE A 146 -0.38 -16.04 -3.18
C ILE A 146 -1.08 -16.79 -4.31
N PHE A 147 -1.99 -17.70 -3.99
CA PHE A 147 -2.83 -18.34 -4.98
C PHE A 147 -4.06 -17.50 -5.33
N GLU A 148 -4.65 -16.86 -4.34
CA GLU A 148 -5.82 -16.00 -4.50
C GLU A 148 -5.86 -14.96 -3.38
N HIS A 149 -6.37 -13.77 -3.68
CA HIS A 149 -6.66 -12.75 -2.67
C HIS A 149 -7.98 -12.06 -2.99
N ALA A 150 -8.77 -11.78 -1.95
CA ALA A 150 -10.01 -11.02 -2.03
C ALA A 150 -9.83 -9.61 -1.45
N HIS A 151 -10.64 -8.65 -1.91
CA HIS A 151 -10.63 -7.26 -1.44
C HIS A 151 -12.00 -6.87 -0.90
#